data_ba1242c49c82288f8d8ab3ea1da663f8
#
_entry.id   ba1242c49c82288f8d8ab3ea1da663f8
#
_cell.length_a   1.000
_cell.length_b   1.000
_cell.length_c   1.000
_cell.angle_alpha   90.00
_cell.angle_beta   90.00
_cell.angle_gamma   90.00
#
_symmetry.space_group_name_H-M   'P 1'
#
loop_
_entity.id
_entity.type
_entity.pdbx_description
1 polymer ?
#
loop_
_entity_poly.entity_id
_entity_poly.type
_entity_poly.pdbx_seq_one_letter_code
_entity_poly.pdbx_strand_id
1 'polypeptide(L)'
;MVDKSLVSRVDNSLKNQFGVTISNASKRQVYEALMRSVRDILMEKKFSYEQTLKQTRQKRAYYMSMEFLVGRTLRNNLFNLGLESEAKNYLKENNFSLNEIYNMEPDPGLGNGGLGRLAACYLDALTSNEYPVTGFSILYEYGIFKQVITNGWQQEFPDQWLDLGKYGLVYRNDEEVEVRFYGELEQVMTDTGLKVIHKNYTSIQAEPYDLLISGYDASAVNTLRLWEAKAKTGFNMKLFERGEYTKSSEAEAIASSISKLLYPADVTNEGKELRIKQQYFFISAS
;
A
#
# COMPACT_ATOMS: atom_id res chain seq x y z
N MET A 1 -1.87 32.44 -9.91
CA MET A 1 -1.88 31.42 -8.82
C MET A 1 -2.69 30.25 -9.34
N VAL A 2 -2.11 29.05 -9.35
CA VAL A 2 -2.89 27.86 -9.69
C VAL A 2 -3.90 27.65 -8.57
N ASP A 3 -5.17 27.57 -8.90
CA ASP A 3 -6.23 27.26 -7.95
C ASP A 3 -5.95 25.88 -7.32
N LYS A 4 -5.83 25.85 -5.98
CA LYS A 4 -5.49 24.62 -5.22
C LYS A 4 -6.73 23.93 -4.66
N SER A 5 -7.94 24.32 -5.06
CA SER A 5 -9.19 23.68 -4.64
C SER A 5 -9.23 22.21 -5.06
N LEU A 6 -10.00 21.39 -4.34
CA LEU A 6 -10.22 20.00 -4.71
C LEU A 6 -10.77 19.88 -6.13
N VAL A 7 -11.70 20.75 -6.50
CA VAL A 7 -12.34 20.79 -7.82
C VAL A 7 -11.29 20.96 -8.91
N SER A 8 -10.42 21.97 -8.80
CA SER A 8 -9.39 22.22 -9.82
C SER A 8 -8.39 21.07 -9.95
N ARG A 9 -8.10 20.36 -8.83
CA ARG A 9 -7.22 19.18 -8.84
C ARG A 9 -7.87 18.00 -9.56
N VAL A 10 -9.17 17.76 -9.29
CA VAL A 10 -9.93 16.68 -9.97
C VAL A 10 -10.02 16.95 -11.47
N ASP A 11 -10.36 18.18 -11.89
CA ASP A 11 -10.41 18.56 -13.31
C ASP A 11 -9.05 18.40 -14.00
N ASN A 12 -7.98 18.83 -13.34
CA ASN A 12 -6.62 18.66 -13.85
C ASN A 12 -6.23 17.17 -13.94
N SER A 13 -6.61 16.37 -12.95
CA SER A 13 -6.36 14.92 -12.96
C SER A 13 -7.12 14.24 -14.10
N LEU A 14 -8.40 14.56 -14.32
CA LEU A 14 -9.19 14.04 -15.45
C LEU A 14 -8.57 14.42 -16.80
N LYS A 15 -8.18 15.68 -16.94
CA LYS A 15 -7.56 16.17 -18.17
C LYS A 15 -6.20 15.53 -18.43
N ASN A 16 -5.33 15.47 -17.43
CA ASN A 16 -3.96 15.01 -17.61
C ASN A 16 -3.83 13.48 -17.72
N GLN A 17 -4.71 12.74 -17.04
CA GLN A 17 -4.66 11.28 -17.05
C GLN A 17 -5.48 10.66 -18.18
N PHE A 18 -6.62 11.26 -18.51
CA PHE A 18 -7.60 10.65 -19.42
C PHE A 18 -7.95 11.53 -20.62
N GLY A 19 -7.51 12.78 -20.68
CA GLY A 19 -7.85 13.70 -21.76
C GLY A 19 -9.33 14.07 -21.81
N VAL A 20 -10.07 13.98 -20.69
CA VAL A 20 -11.51 14.23 -20.63
C VAL A 20 -11.87 15.33 -19.63
N THR A 21 -13.03 15.94 -19.82
CA THR A 21 -13.69 16.76 -18.79
C THR A 21 -14.62 15.91 -17.96
N ILE A 22 -15.04 16.39 -16.79
CA ILE A 22 -15.92 15.63 -15.90
C ILE A 22 -17.25 15.25 -16.56
N SER A 23 -17.79 16.08 -17.45
CA SER A 23 -19.04 15.78 -18.18
C SER A 23 -18.95 14.58 -19.10
N ASN A 24 -17.74 14.22 -19.54
CA ASN A 24 -17.48 13.08 -20.42
C ASN A 24 -16.76 11.93 -19.70
N ALA A 25 -16.54 12.06 -18.39
CA ALA A 25 -15.82 11.06 -17.62
C ALA A 25 -16.72 9.91 -17.18
N SER A 26 -16.18 8.70 -17.15
CA SER A 26 -16.82 7.55 -16.51
C SER A 26 -16.72 7.65 -14.98
N LYS A 27 -17.59 6.94 -14.24
CA LYS A 27 -17.52 6.85 -12.78
C LYS A 27 -16.14 6.41 -12.29
N ARG A 28 -15.50 5.46 -12.99
CA ARG A 28 -14.15 4.98 -12.66
C ARG A 28 -13.11 6.07 -12.80
N GLN A 29 -13.14 6.87 -13.87
CA GLN A 29 -12.23 7.99 -14.08
C GLN A 29 -12.41 9.08 -13.00
N VAL A 30 -13.67 9.37 -12.63
CA VAL A 30 -13.98 10.32 -11.57
C VAL A 30 -13.46 9.82 -10.21
N TYR A 31 -13.67 8.54 -9.88
CA TYR A 31 -13.13 7.94 -8.66
C TYR A 31 -11.60 8.03 -8.63
N GLU A 32 -10.92 7.64 -9.69
CA GLU A 32 -9.46 7.68 -9.77
C GLU A 32 -8.93 9.12 -9.64
N ALA A 33 -9.54 10.08 -10.35
CA ALA A 33 -9.16 11.47 -10.27
C ALA A 33 -9.35 12.07 -8.87
N LEU A 34 -10.48 11.76 -8.21
CA LEU A 34 -10.76 12.19 -6.84
C LEU A 34 -9.76 11.58 -5.85
N MET A 35 -9.52 10.28 -5.94
CA MET A 35 -8.58 9.56 -5.05
C MET A 35 -7.15 10.15 -5.17
N ARG A 36 -6.68 10.37 -6.39
CA ARG A 36 -5.37 11.00 -6.64
C ARG A 36 -5.31 12.42 -6.09
N SER A 37 -6.35 13.21 -6.30
CA SER A 37 -6.42 14.58 -5.80
C SER A 37 -6.38 14.65 -4.26
N VAL A 38 -7.10 13.78 -3.58
CA VAL A 38 -7.08 13.66 -2.12
C VAL A 38 -5.70 13.21 -1.63
N ARG A 39 -5.10 12.21 -2.28
CA ARG A 39 -3.73 11.75 -1.97
C ARG A 39 -2.71 12.89 -2.10
N ASP A 40 -2.79 13.69 -3.14
CA ASP A 40 -1.86 14.79 -3.38
C ASP A 40 -2.01 15.89 -2.31
N ILE A 41 -3.25 16.18 -1.87
CA ILE A 41 -3.51 17.10 -0.74
C ILE A 41 -2.90 16.53 0.56
N LEU A 42 -3.07 15.23 0.82
CA LEU A 42 -2.47 14.56 1.98
C LEU A 42 -0.93 14.61 1.93
N MET A 43 -0.33 14.45 0.75
CA MET A 43 1.13 14.57 0.59
C MET A 43 1.64 15.99 0.92
N GLU A 44 0.95 17.04 0.48
CA GLU A 44 1.29 18.42 0.85
C GLU A 44 1.17 18.65 2.35
N LYS A 45 0.11 18.13 2.97
CA LYS A 45 -0.09 18.22 4.42
C LYS A 45 0.98 17.42 5.18
N LYS A 46 1.29 16.20 4.72
CA LYS A 46 2.40 15.40 5.26
C LYS A 46 3.73 16.13 5.19
N PHE A 47 4.05 16.73 4.05
CA PHE A 47 5.28 17.50 3.90
C PHE A 47 5.39 18.62 4.96
N SER A 48 4.32 19.38 5.17
CA SER A 48 4.28 20.44 6.20
C SER A 48 4.44 19.88 7.61
N TYR A 49 3.77 18.78 7.91
CA TYR A 49 3.90 18.09 9.20
C TYR A 49 5.32 17.58 9.44
N GLU A 50 5.97 16.96 8.45
CA GLU A 50 7.36 16.50 8.54
C GLU A 50 8.36 17.65 8.79
N GLN A 51 8.13 18.84 8.25
CA GLN A 51 8.96 20.01 8.55
C GLN A 51 8.83 20.41 10.03
N THR A 52 7.63 20.39 10.58
CA THR A 52 7.38 20.65 12.00
C THR A 52 8.08 19.61 12.89
N LEU A 53 7.99 18.33 12.54
CA LEU A 53 8.66 17.24 13.29
C LEU A 53 10.18 17.38 13.31
N LYS A 54 10.79 17.80 12.20
CA LYS A 54 12.24 18.06 12.14
C LYS A 54 12.67 19.19 13.06
N GLN A 55 11.86 20.24 13.17
CA GLN A 55 12.13 21.39 14.04
C GLN A 55 11.99 21.05 15.53
N THR A 56 10.95 20.29 15.86
CA THR A 56 10.61 19.92 17.24
C THR A 56 11.39 18.73 17.78
N ARG A 57 12.08 17.97 16.91
CA ARG A 57 12.83 16.74 17.24
C ARG A 57 12.01 15.73 18.03
N GLN A 58 10.74 15.59 17.71
CA GLN A 58 9.84 14.62 18.36
C GLN A 58 10.30 13.18 18.12
N LYS A 59 10.11 12.33 19.14
CA LYS A 59 10.31 10.89 19.00
C LYS A 59 9.26 10.31 18.06
N ARG A 60 9.66 9.37 17.21
CA ARG A 60 8.77 8.65 16.29
C ARG A 60 8.45 7.28 16.86
N ALA A 61 7.22 6.84 16.70
CA ALA A 61 6.80 5.48 16.96
C ALA A 61 6.74 4.68 15.65
N TYR A 62 7.08 3.41 15.75
CA TYR A 62 6.98 2.46 14.63
C TYR A 62 6.08 1.31 15.06
N TYR A 63 5.04 1.04 14.28
CA TYR A 63 4.08 -0.02 14.57
C TYR A 63 4.16 -1.09 13.47
N MET A 64 4.66 -2.26 13.85
CA MET A 64 4.85 -3.38 12.92
C MET A 64 3.77 -4.40 13.12
N SER A 65 3.01 -4.72 12.08
CA SER A 65 1.99 -5.76 12.09
C SER A 65 1.87 -6.43 10.72
N MET A 66 1.58 -7.74 10.73
CA MET A 66 1.26 -8.46 9.50
C MET A 66 -0.09 -8.06 8.91
N GLU A 67 -0.92 -7.37 9.69
CA GLU A 67 -2.26 -6.96 9.32
C GLU A 67 -2.53 -5.50 9.66
N PHE A 68 -3.17 -4.77 8.73
CA PHE A 68 -3.80 -3.48 8.97
C PHE A 68 -5.15 -3.43 8.28
N LEU A 69 -6.22 -3.72 9.01
CA LEU A 69 -7.58 -3.67 8.48
C LEU A 69 -8.11 -2.23 8.50
N VAL A 70 -7.60 -1.41 7.60
CA VAL A 70 -7.85 0.05 7.56
C VAL A 70 -9.23 0.39 7.06
N GLY A 71 -9.83 -0.43 6.18
CA GLY A 71 -11.08 -0.14 5.52
C GLY A 71 -10.92 0.89 4.38
N ARG A 72 -12.04 1.35 3.83
CA ARG A 72 -12.09 2.35 2.75
C ARG A 72 -11.61 3.70 3.26
N THR A 73 -10.72 4.34 2.52
CA THR A 73 -9.99 5.53 2.98
C THR A 73 -10.52 6.84 2.41
N LEU A 74 -11.13 6.82 1.22
CA LEU A 74 -11.57 8.03 0.52
C LEU A 74 -12.55 8.85 1.35
N ARG A 75 -13.59 8.20 1.90
CA ARG A 75 -14.59 8.89 2.73
C ARG A 75 -13.96 9.47 3.99
N ASN A 76 -13.14 8.67 4.68
CA ASN A 76 -12.45 9.10 5.89
C ASN A 76 -11.54 10.31 5.62
N ASN A 77 -10.77 10.26 4.54
CA ASN A 77 -9.87 11.33 4.17
C ASN A 77 -10.61 12.61 3.78
N LEU A 78 -11.69 12.52 2.99
CA LEU A 78 -12.52 13.69 2.66
C LEU A 78 -13.13 14.34 3.90
N PHE A 79 -13.59 13.52 4.84
CA PHE A 79 -14.13 13.99 6.12
C PHE A 79 -13.06 14.68 6.97
N ASN A 80 -11.92 14.04 7.19
CA ASN A 80 -10.82 14.57 7.99
C ASN A 80 -10.18 15.84 7.39
N LEU A 81 -10.24 15.98 6.08
CA LEU A 81 -9.76 17.18 5.36
C LEU A 81 -10.81 18.29 5.28
N GLY A 82 -12.06 18.04 5.71
CA GLY A 82 -13.17 18.98 5.58
C GLY A 82 -13.65 19.21 4.13
N LEU A 83 -13.34 18.28 3.22
CA LEU A 83 -13.59 18.41 1.77
C LEU A 83 -14.84 17.68 1.29
N GLU A 84 -15.57 16.97 2.18
CA GLU A 84 -16.73 16.16 1.78
C GLU A 84 -17.83 17.00 1.13
N SER A 85 -18.12 18.20 1.67
CA SER A 85 -19.15 19.09 1.12
C SER A 85 -18.78 19.64 -0.25
N GLU A 86 -17.49 20.02 -0.45
CA GLU A 86 -16.98 20.48 -1.74
C GLU A 86 -17.07 19.37 -2.79
N ALA A 87 -16.58 18.17 -2.46
CA ALA A 87 -16.66 16.99 -3.34
C ALA A 87 -18.13 16.65 -3.71
N LYS A 88 -19.04 16.67 -2.72
CA LYS A 88 -20.46 16.37 -2.92
C LYS A 88 -21.13 17.36 -3.88
N ASN A 89 -20.89 18.65 -3.68
CA ASN A 89 -21.49 19.70 -4.52
C ASN A 89 -20.98 19.61 -5.95
N TYR A 90 -19.68 19.54 -6.12
CA TYR A 90 -19.03 19.41 -7.43
C TYR A 90 -19.51 18.19 -8.23
N LEU A 91 -19.58 17.03 -7.57
CA LEU A 91 -20.06 15.80 -8.21
C LEU A 91 -21.55 15.91 -8.58
N LYS A 92 -22.39 16.47 -7.69
CA LYS A 92 -23.82 16.65 -7.94
C LYS A 92 -24.09 17.58 -9.13
N GLU A 93 -23.36 18.70 -9.26
CA GLU A 93 -23.44 19.62 -10.39
C GLU A 93 -23.11 18.96 -11.73
N ASN A 94 -22.31 17.88 -11.69
CA ASN A 94 -21.91 17.11 -12.86
C ASN A 94 -22.63 15.76 -13.00
N ASN A 95 -23.80 15.60 -12.35
CA ASN A 95 -24.64 14.40 -12.40
C ASN A 95 -24.00 13.11 -11.83
N PHE A 96 -23.05 13.24 -10.91
CA PHE A 96 -22.49 12.13 -10.16
C PHE A 96 -22.97 12.11 -8.71
N SER A 97 -23.07 10.93 -8.13
CA SER A 97 -23.33 10.75 -6.71
C SER A 97 -22.04 10.42 -5.95
N LEU A 98 -21.72 11.20 -4.90
CA LEU A 98 -20.56 10.92 -4.06
C LEU A 98 -20.62 9.51 -3.42
N ASN A 99 -21.83 9.04 -3.06
CA ASN A 99 -22.01 7.69 -2.51
C ASN A 99 -21.68 6.61 -3.55
N GLU A 100 -22.01 6.81 -4.82
CA GLU A 100 -21.64 5.88 -5.86
C GLU A 100 -20.12 5.85 -6.07
N ILE A 101 -19.45 7.00 -5.97
CA ILE A 101 -17.99 7.08 -6.03
C ILE A 101 -17.35 6.38 -4.83
N TYR A 102 -17.87 6.57 -3.61
CA TYR A 102 -17.39 5.83 -2.43
C TYR A 102 -17.52 4.30 -2.60
N ASN A 103 -18.57 3.83 -3.25
CA ASN A 103 -18.81 2.40 -3.48
C ASN A 103 -17.87 1.79 -4.52
N MET A 104 -17.12 2.61 -5.28
CA MET A 104 -16.10 2.12 -6.19
C MET A 104 -14.80 1.77 -5.49
N GLU A 105 -14.53 2.34 -4.30
CA GLU A 105 -13.34 2.01 -3.53
C GLU A 105 -13.44 0.58 -3.01
N PRO A 106 -12.51 -0.30 -3.37
CA PRO A 106 -12.45 -1.62 -2.78
C PRO A 106 -12.01 -1.52 -1.32
N ASP A 107 -12.40 -2.48 -0.51
CA ASP A 107 -11.88 -2.62 0.86
C ASP A 107 -10.46 -3.19 0.78
N PRO A 108 -9.43 -2.50 1.31
CA PRO A 108 -8.07 -2.99 1.24
C PRO A 108 -7.89 -4.33 1.96
N GLY A 109 -7.46 -5.34 1.22
CA GLY A 109 -7.27 -6.71 1.69
C GLY A 109 -6.04 -6.91 2.58
N LEU A 110 -5.77 -5.97 3.49
CA LEU A 110 -4.56 -5.92 4.31
C LEU A 110 -4.74 -6.50 5.72
N GLY A 111 -5.89 -7.06 6.03
CA GLY A 111 -6.17 -7.63 7.35
C GLY A 111 -7.38 -8.54 7.34
N ASN A 112 -7.57 -9.29 8.44
CA ASN A 112 -8.62 -10.30 8.56
C ASN A 112 -9.55 -10.06 9.76
N GLY A 113 -9.02 -9.65 10.91
CA GLY A 113 -9.78 -9.63 12.14
C GLY A 113 -9.33 -8.59 13.15
N GLY A 114 -9.53 -8.91 14.43
CA GLY A 114 -9.33 -8.00 15.54
C GLY A 114 -7.91 -7.44 15.65
N LEU A 115 -6.88 -8.24 15.35
CA LEU A 115 -5.48 -7.80 15.37
C LEU A 115 -5.24 -6.69 14.35
N GLY A 116 -5.66 -6.91 13.10
CA GLY A 116 -5.52 -5.92 12.02
C GLY A 116 -6.37 -4.68 12.26
N ARG A 117 -7.59 -4.83 12.82
CA ARG A 117 -8.42 -3.68 13.16
C ARG A 117 -7.85 -2.87 14.32
N LEU A 118 -7.27 -3.51 15.33
CA LEU A 118 -6.59 -2.84 16.43
C LEU A 118 -5.41 -2.00 15.92
N ALA A 119 -4.58 -2.55 15.03
CA ALA A 119 -3.47 -1.83 14.40
C ALA A 119 -3.95 -0.59 13.64
N ALA A 120 -5.02 -0.71 12.86
CA ALA A 120 -5.63 0.41 12.14
C ALA A 120 -6.18 1.48 13.09
N CYS A 121 -6.88 1.09 14.16
CA CYS A 121 -7.40 2.01 15.16
C CYS A 121 -6.28 2.76 15.91
N TYR A 122 -5.18 2.09 16.23
CA TYR A 122 -4.03 2.77 16.83
C TYR A 122 -3.41 3.80 15.88
N LEU A 123 -3.28 3.45 14.60
CA LEU A 123 -2.72 4.38 13.62
C LEU A 123 -3.61 5.63 13.47
N ASP A 124 -4.93 5.45 13.40
CA ASP A 124 -5.93 6.52 13.36
C ASP A 124 -5.87 7.39 14.63
N ALA A 125 -5.89 6.77 15.82
CA ALA A 125 -5.87 7.46 17.09
C ALA A 125 -4.57 8.26 17.30
N LEU A 126 -3.42 7.66 16.98
CA LEU A 126 -2.13 8.33 17.07
C LEU A 126 -2.03 9.52 16.12
N THR A 127 -2.58 9.38 14.90
CA THR A 127 -2.60 10.48 13.93
C THR A 127 -3.51 11.61 14.39
N SER A 128 -4.70 11.31 14.89
CA SER A 128 -5.63 12.31 15.40
C SER A 128 -5.11 13.05 16.64
N ASN A 129 -4.24 12.41 17.42
CA ASN A 129 -3.55 13.04 18.55
C ASN A 129 -2.16 13.60 18.20
N GLU A 130 -1.86 13.72 16.92
CA GLU A 130 -0.63 14.31 16.37
C GLU A 130 0.68 13.61 16.81
N TYR A 131 0.62 12.34 17.19
CA TYR A 131 1.82 11.54 17.43
C TYR A 131 2.42 11.08 16.09
N PRO A 132 3.74 11.31 15.86
CA PRO A 132 4.39 10.84 14.64
C PRO A 132 4.59 9.32 14.72
N VAL A 133 3.88 8.60 13.84
CA VAL A 133 3.93 7.15 13.76
C VAL A 133 4.06 6.68 12.31
N THR A 134 4.79 5.60 12.12
CA THR A 134 4.80 4.86 10.85
C THR A 134 4.38 3.43 11.11
N GLY A 135 3.32 3.00 10.45
CA GLY A 135 2.94 1.60 10.38
C GLY A 135 3.73 0.87 9.29
N PHE A 136 4.02 -0.40 9.50
CA PHE A 136 4.67 -1.26 8.51
C PHE A 136 3.91 -2.56 8.35
N SER A 137 3.70 -2.98 7.11
CA SER A 137 3.09 -4.26 6.74
C SER A 137 3.54 -4.72 5.36
N ILE A 138 2.92 -5.78 4.84
CA ILE A 138 3.09 -6.27 3.48
C ILE A 138 1.95 -5.74 2.61
N LEU A 139 2.27 -5.35 1.37
CA LEU A 139 1.27 -5.06 0.34
C LEU A 139 0.77 -6.38 -0.26
N TYR A 140 -0.25 -6.96 0.33
CA TYR A 140 -0.84 -8.18 -0.21
C TYR A 140 -1.57 -7.88 -1.52
N GLU A 141 -1.23 -8.63 -2.57
CA GLU A 141 -1.87 -8.48 -3.89
C GLU A 141 -3.36 -8.84 -3.84
N TYR A 142 -3.70 -9.88 -3.08
CA TYR A 142 -5.06 -10.32 -2.86
C TYR A 142 -5.45 -10.19 -1.39
N GLY A 143 -6.68 -9.77 -1.14
CA GLY A 143 -7.31 -9.93 0.16
C GLY A 143 -7.45 -11.42 0.53
N ILE A 144 -7.94 -11.71 1.74
CA ILE A 144 -8.08 -13.10 2.19
C ILE A 144 -8.92 -13.89 1.19
N PHE A 145 -10.12 -13.43 0.92
CA PHE A 145 -10.99 -13.89 -0.17
C PHE A 145 -12.23 -12.99 -0.28
N LYS A 146 -12.83 -12.99 -1.45
CA LYS A 146 -14.14 -12.38 -1.69
C LYS A 146 -15.21 -13.44 -1.51
N GLN A 147 -16.18 -13.20 -0.62
CA GLN A 147 -17.33 -14.08 -0.42
C GLN A 147 -18.41 -13.79 -1.46
N VAL A 148 -18.88 -14.85 -2.11
CA VAL A 148 -20.03 -14.81 -3.01
C VAL A 148 -21.02 -15.92 -2.62
N ILE A 149 -22.30 -15.60 -2.56
CA ILE A 149 -23.35 -16.61 -2.32
C ILE A 149 -23.87 -17.09 -3.68
N THR A 150 -23.68 -18.37 -3.98
CA THR A 150 -24.15 -19.01 -5.20
C THR A 150 -25.03 -20.20 -4.82
N ASN A 151 -26.28 -20.22 -5.28
CA ASN A 151 -27.26 -21.26 -4.95
C ASN A 151 -27.43 -21.53 -3.43
N GLY A 152 -27.35 -20.47 -2.61
CA GLY A 152 -27.48 -20.58 -1.15
C GLY A 152 -26.20 -21.01 -0.41
N TRP A 153 -25.09 -21.25 -1.13
CA TRP A 153 -23.81 -21.64 -0.57
C TRP A 153 -22.76 -20.56 -0.74
N GLN A 154 -21.91 -20.38 0.28
CA GLN A 154 -20.74 -19.53 0.18
C GLN A 154 -19.71 -20.11 -0.77
N GLN A 155 -19.22 -19.26 -1.66
CA GLN A 155 -18.04 -19.54 -2.50
C GLN A 155 -16.99 -18.46 -2.27
N GLU A 156 -15.72 -18.85 -2.32
CA GLU A 156 -14.57 -18.00 -2.09
C GLU A 156 -13.87 -17.71 -3.42
N PHE A 157 -13.64 -16.43 -3.70
CA PHE A 157 -12.96 -15.97 -4.91
C PHE A 157 -11.77 -15.08 -4.53
N PRO A 158 -10.74 -14.98 -5.40
CA PRO A 158 -9.66 -14.01 -5.21
C PRO A 158 -10.21 -12.58 -5.10
N ASP A 159 -9.79 -11.87 -4.07
CA ASP A 159 -10.14 -10.46 -3.85
C ASP A 159 -9.07 -9.54 -4.44
N GLN A 160 -9.26 -9.12 -5.70
CA GLN A 160 -8.34 -8.26 -6.46
C GLN A 160 -8.50 -6.77 -6.08
N TRP A 161 -8.38 -6.44 -4.82
CA TRP A 161 -8.61 -5.08 -4.33
C TRP A 161 -7.64 -4.03 -4.91
N LEU A 162 -6.42 -4.43 -5.29
CA LEU A 162 -5.39 -3.52 -5.82
C LEU A 162 -5.74 -2.89 -7.18
N ASP A 163 -6.67 -3.44 -7.95
CA ASP A 163 -7.05 -2.88 -9.25
C ASP A 163 -7.49 -1.41 -9.17
N LEU A 164 -8.27 -1.07 -8.14
CA LEU A 164 -8.72 0.27 -7.86
C LEU A 164 -8.06 0.87 -6.60
N GLY A 165 -7.66 0.03 -5.65
CA GLY A 165 -7.06 0.46 -4.38
C GLY A 165 -5.69 1.12 -4.54
N LYS A 166 -4.93 0.78 -5.58
CA LYS A 166 -3.59 1.35 -5.84
C LYS A 166 -3.55 2.87 -6.03
N TYR A 167 -4.65 3.50 -6.40
CA TYR A 167 -4.69 4.95 -6.62
C TYR A 167 -4.50 5.79 -5.36
N GLY A 168 -4.80 5.21 -4.19
CA GLY A 168 -4.52 5.80 -2.88
C GLY A 168 -3.09 5.62 -2.39
N LEU A 169 -2.29 4.79 -3.06
CA LEU A 169 -0.92 4.47 -2.66
C LEU A 169 0.09 5.39 -3.33
N VAL A 170 1.20 5.64 -2.63
CA VAL A 170 2.36 6.38 -3.15
C VAL A 170 3.53 5.41 -3.25
N TYR A 171 3.95 5.07 -4.45
CA TYR A 171 5.15 4.27 -4.65
C TYR A 171 6.41 5.09 -4.35
N ARG A 172 7.29 4.55 -3.52
CA ARG A 172 8.53 5.19 -3.07
C ARG A 172 9.75 4.44 -3.61
N ASN A 173 9.95 4.54 -4.93
CA ASN A 173 11.08 3.91 -5.61
C ASN A 173 12.45 4.40 -5.11
N ASP A 174 12.49 5.54 -4.44
CA ASP A 174 13.67 6.11 -3.79
C ASP A 174 14.06 5.40 -2.48
N GLU A 175 13.15 4.58 -1.93
CA GLU A 175 13.34 3.88 -0.65
C GLU A 175 13.22 2.35 -0.77
N GLU A 176 13.51 1.80 -1.95
CA GLU A 176 13.56 0.35 -2.16
C GLU A 176 14.68 -0.31 -1.37
N VAL A 177 14.44 -1.50 -0.85
CA VAL A 177 15.37 -2.24 0.01
C VAL A 177 15.62 -3.64 -0.53
N GLU A 178 16.88 -4.09 -0.50
CA GLU A 178 17.25 -5.48 -0.80
C GLU A 178 17.09 -6.35 0.43
N VAL A 179 16.25 -7.39 0.35
CA VAL A 179 16.11 -8.43 1.37
C VAL A 179 16.81 -9.70 0.89
N ARG A 180 17.71 -10.26 1.72
CA ARG A 180 18.55 -11.40 1.39
C ARG A 180 18.05 -12.65 2.07
N PHE A 181 17.77 -13.67 1.28
CA PHE A 181 17.32 -14.97 1.75
C PHE A 181 18.39 -16.04 1.56
N TYR A 182 18.45 -17.01 2.47
CA TYR A 182 19.37 -18.14 2.43
C TYR A 182 20.85 -17.73 2.49
N GLY A 183 21.73 -18.51 1.88
CA GLY A 183 23.16 -18.25 1.83
C GLY A 183 23.88 -18.62 3.12
N GLU A 184 25.10 -18.10 3.25
CA GLU A 184 26.03 -18.42 4.32
C GLU A 184 26.56 -17.14 4.97
N LEU A 185 26.76 -17.18 6.29
CA LEU A 185 27.34 -16.08 7.03
C LEU A 185 28.81 -16.39 7.36
N GLU A 186 29.71 -15.57 6.86
CA GLU A 186 31.13 -15.61 7.22
C GLU A 186 31.42 -14.52 8.26
N GLN A 187 32.02 -14.94 9.36
CA GLN A 187 32.45 -14.03 10.42
C GLN A 187 33.94 -13.76 10.30
N VAL A 188 34.32 -12.50 10.10
CA VAL A 188 35.74 -12.09 9.97
C VAL A 188 36.03 -11.07 11.06
N MET A 189 37.05 -11.38 11.88
CA MET A 189 37.59 -10.38 12.83
C MET A 189 38.43 -9.38 12.07
N THR A 190 38.14 -8.10 12.25
CA THR A 190 38.91 -6.98 11.68
C THR A 190 39.44 -6.11 12.82
N ASP A 191 40.35 -5.19 12.52
CA ASP A 191 40.90 -4.24 13.51
C ASP A 191 39.82 -3.34 14.14
N THR A 192 38.66 -3.20 13.47
CA THR A 192 37.50 -2.42 13.95
C THR A 192 36.41 -3.27 14.62
N GLY A 193 36.61 -4.58 14.78
CA GLY A 193 35.68 -5.52 15.40
C GLY A 193 35.20 -6.64 14.46
N LEU A 194 34.16 -7.37 14.88
CA LEU A 194 33.59 -8.46 14.15
C LEU A 194 32.80 -7.92 12.93
N LYS A 195 33.20 -8.37 11.72
CA LYS A 195 32.48 -8.15 10.46
C LYS A 195 31.78 -9.43 10.04
N VAL A 196 30.46 -9.35 9.78
CA VAL A 196 29.68 -10.45 9.22
C VAL A 196 29.46 -10.19 7.73
N ILE A 197 29.83 -11.18 6.89
CA ILE A 197 29.67 -11.12 5.44
C ILE A 197 28.63 -12.18 5.06
N HIS A 198 27.57 -11.76 4.38
CA HIS A 198 26.53 -12.65 3.86
C HIS A 198 26.90 -13.01 2.40
N LYS A 199 27.06 -14.30 2.11
CA LYS A 199 27.45 -14.84 0.81
C LYS A 199 26.39 -15.80 0.28
N ASN A 200 26.39 -16.01 -1.04
CA ASN A 200 25.56 -17.02 -1.73
C ASN A 200 24.04 -16.89 -1.44
N TYR A 201 23.58 -15.68 -1.19
CA TYR A 201 22.17 -15.39 -0.89
C TYR A 201 21.34 -15.17 -2.16
N THR A 202 20.02 -15.33 -2.04
CA THR A 202 19.05 -14.92 -3.03
C THR A 202 18.49 -13.54 -2.66
N SER A 203 18.52 -12.59 -3.61
CA SER A 203 18.01 -11.23 -3.41
C SER A 203 16.56 -11.11 -3.82
N ILE A 204 15.74 -10.55 -2.93
CA ILE A 204 14.38 -10.08 -3.21
C ILE A 204 14.35 -8.57 -3.01
N GLN A 205 13.79 -7.84 -3.98
CA GLN A 205 13.57 -6.41 -3.87
C GLN A 205 12.30 -6.15 -3.09
N ALA A 206 12.36 -5.35 -2.03
CA ALA A 206 11.22 -4.85 -1.30
C ALA A 206 10.88 -3.45 -1.82
N GLU A 207 9.74 -3.33 -2.50
CA GLU A 207 9.22 -2.07 -3.05
C GLU A 207 8.22 -1.45 -2.07
N PRO A 208 8.48 -0.23 -1.55
CA PRO A 208 7.61 0.41 -0.58
C PRO A 208 6.49 1.21 -1.24
N TYR A 209 5.28 1.03 -0.72
CA TYR A 209 4.09 1.79 -1.05
C TYR A 209 3.53 2.42 0.22
N ASP A 210 3.36 3.72 0.22
CA ASP A 210 2.86 4.48 1.36
C ASP A 210 1.36 4.74 1.22
N LEU A 211 0.57 4.27 2.17
CA LEU A 211 -0.81 4.69 2.38
C LEU A 211 -0.83 5.81 3.42
N LEU A 212 -1.38 6.95 3.05
CA LEU A 212 -1.43 8.13 3.90
C LEU A 212 -2.64 8.06 4.85
N ILE A 213 -2.39 8.29 6.12
CA ILE A 213 -3.39 8.27 7.18
C ILE A 213 -3.60 9.68 7.69
N SER A 214 -4.78 10.25 7.46
CA SER A 214 -5.16 11.55 7.99
C SER A 214 -5.75 11.42 9.41
N GLY A 215 -5.47 12.39 10.27
CA GLY A 215 -6.11 12.51 11.57
C GLY A 215 -7.37 13.37 11.51
N TYR A 216 -8.32 13.10 12.42
CA TYR A 216 -9.49 13.95 12.61
C TYR A 216 -9.08 15.26 13.29
N ASP A 217 -9.45 16.39 12.69
CA ASP A 217 -9.13 17.75 13.18
C ASP A 217 -7.65 17.92 13.59
N ALA A 218 -6.75 17.26 12.87
CA ALA A 218 -5.32 17.21 13.17
C ALA A 218 -4.48 17.73 12.00
N SER A 219 -3.32 18.32 12.29
CA SER A 219 -2.33 18.72 11.28
C SER A 219 -1.55 17.51 10.77
N ALA A 220 -1.48 16.46 11.56
CA ALA A 220 -0.70 15.25 11.26
C ALA A 220 -1.24 14.46 10.07
N VAL A 221 -0.32 13.95 9.28
CA VAL A 221 -0.54 12.87 8.31
C VAL A 221 0.57 11.86 8.49
N ASN A 222 0.20 10.69 8.98
CA ASN A 222 1.10 9.56 9.17
C ASN A 222 1.10 8.61 7.96
N THR A 223 1.92 7.58 8.03
CA THR A 223 2.12 6.64 6.93
C THR A 223 1.91 5.21 7.39
N LEU A 224 1.19 4.43 6.61
CA LEU A 224 1.26 2.98 6.61
C LEU A 224 2.11 2.57 5.41
N ARG A 225 3.34 2.11 5.65
CA ARG A 225 4.25 1.60 4.62
C ARG A 225 4.01 0.13 4.37
N LEU A 226 3.78 -0.21 3.13
CA LEU A 226 3.44 -1.54 2.66
C LEU A 226 4.53 -2.02 1.71
N TRP A 227 5.10 -3.20 1.98
CA TRP A 227 6.19 -3.76 1.18
C TRP A 227 5.66 -4.78 0.17
N GLU A 228 5.93 -4.55 -1.12
CA GLU A 228 5.73 -5.54 -2.19
C GLU A 228 7.04 -6.27 -2.48
N ALA A 229 6.98 -7.59 -2.63
CA ALA A 229 8.14 -8.41 -2.97
C ALA A 229 8.26 -8.58 -4.48
N LYS A 230 9.41 -8.20 -5.03
CA LYS A 230 9.75 -8.32 -6.46
C LYS A 230 11.06 -9.07 -6.65
N ALA A 231 11.22 -9.73 -7.77
CA ALA A 231 12.52 -10.29 -8.15
C ALA A 231 13.47 -9.17 -8.56
N LYS A 232 14.67 -9.15 -8.00
CA LYS A 232 15.71 -8.18 -8.40
C LYS A 232 16.16 -8.38 -9.85
N THR A 233 16.21 -9.64 -10.31
CA THR A 233 16.46 -10.04 -11.69
C THR A 233 15.29 -10.89 -12.15
N GLY A 234 14.21 -10.25 -12.62
CA GLY A 234 12.96 -10.94 -12.86
C GLY A 234 13.02 -11.85 -14.08
N PHE A 235 13.06 -11.25 -15.25
CA PHE A 235 12.92 -11.95 -16.52
C PHE A 235 14.25 -12.50 -17.06
N ASN A 236 14.29 -13.80 -17.33
CA ASN A 236 15.47 -14.44 -17.92
C ASN A 236 15.33 -14.54 -19.45
N MET A 237 15.91 -13.55 -20.14
CA MET A 237 15.90 -13.44 -21.60
C MET A 237 16.43 -14.70 -22.30
N LYS A 238 17.50 -15.32 -21.79
CA LYS A 238 18.12 -16.50 -22.41
C LYS A 238 17.19 -17.72 -22.37
N LEU A 239 16.46 -17.90 -21.28
CA LEU A 239 15.46 -18.98 -21.19
C LEU A 239 14.28 -18.71 -22.11
N PHE A 240 13.84 -17.46 -22.18
CA PHE A 240 12.75 -17.06 -23.07
C PHE A 240 13.08 -17.32 -24.54
N GLU A 241 14.27 -16.93 -25.00
CA GLU A 241 14.76 -17.18 -26.37
C GLU A 241 14.85 -18.66 -26.72
N ARG A 242 15.01 -19.54 -25.72
CA ARG A 242 15.00 -21.00 -25.88
C ARG A 242 13.60 -21.62 -25.88
N GLY A 243 12.54 -20.80 -25.76
CA GLY A 243 11.16 -21.28 -25.64
C GLY A 243 10.76 -21.79 -24.26
N GLU A 244 11.61 -21.61 -23.24
CA GLU A 244 11.36 -22.00 -21.85
C GLU A 244 10.60 -20.88 -21.11
N TYR A 245 9.44 -20.49 -21.61
CA TYR A 245 8.68 -19.30 -21.17
C TYR A 245 8.34 -19.31 -19.70
N THR A 246 7.87 -20.43 -19.17
CA THR A 246 7.51 -20.55 -17.74
C THR A 246 8.74 -20.38 -16.84
N LYS A 247 9.86 -21.00 -17.18
CA LYS A 247 11.10 -20.87 -16.41
C LYS A 247 11.70 -19.48 -16.49
N SER A 248 11.45 -18.76 -17.60
CA SER A 248 11.95 -17.40 -17.77
C SER A 248 11.38 -16.41 -16.74
N SER A 249 10.19 -16.68 -16.19
CA SER A 249 9.49 -15.86 -15.17
C SER A 249 9.43 -16.54 -13.80
N GLU A 250 10.10 -17.66 -13.58
CA GLU A 250 10.06 -18.42 -12.32
C GLU A 250 10.52 -17.59 -11.12
N ALA A 251 11.60 -16.82 -11.29
CA ALA A 251 12.12 -15.95 -10.24
C ALA A 251 11.11 -14.87 -9.83
N GLU A 252 10.36 -14.32 -10.79
CA GLU A 252 9.28 -13.36 -10.52
C GLU A 252 8.14 -14.01 -9.74
N ALA A 253 7.74 -15.21 -10.13
CA ALA A 253 6.67 -15.95 -9.46
C ALA A 253 7.05 -16.30 -8.00
N ILE A 254 8.30 -16.75 -7.77
CA ILE A 254 8.82 -17.06 -6.43
C ILE A 254 8.84 -15.78 -5.56
N ALA A 255 9.39 -14.68 -6.07
CA ALA A 255 9.46 -13.43 -5.32
C ALA A 255 8.06 -12.90 -4.99
N SER A 256 7.18 -12.79 -5.98
CA SER A 256 5.82 -12.26 -5.80
C SER A 256 4.97 -13.11 -4.86
N SER A 257 5.25 -14.41 -4.71
CA SER A 257 4.51 -15.28 -3.79
C SER A 257 4.57 -14.77 -2.33
N ILE A 258 5.65 -14.08 -1.95
CA ILE A 258 5.85 -13.55 -0.59
C ILE A 258 4.80 -12.51 -0.23
N SER A 259 4.42 -11.64 -1.17
CA SER A 259 3.39 -10.60 -0.96
C SER A 259 2.05 -10.93 -1.64
N LYS A 260 1.83 -12.22 -2.01
CA LYS A 260 0.63 -12.61 -2.77
C LYS A 260 -0.64 -12.59 -1.94
N LEU A 261 -0.61 -13.23 -0.76
CA LEU A 261 -1.78 -13.47 0.08
C LEU A 261 -1.41 -13.44 1.56
N LEU A 262 -2.26 -12.81 2.38
CA LEU A 262 -2.17 -12.86 3.83
C LEU A 262 -2.50 -14.30 4.31
N TYR A 263 -1.67 -14.85 5.18
CA TYR A 263 -1.83 -16.17 5.79
C TYR A 263 -2.05 -17.31 4.78
N PRO A 264 -1.07 -17.63 3.94
CA PRO A 264 -1.14 -18.83 3.13
C PRO A 264 -1.34 -20.06 4.01
N ALA A 265 -2.04 -21.07 3.47
CA ALA A 265 -2.31 -22.32 4.19
C ALA A 265 -0.99 -22.96 4.63
N ASP A 266 -0.92 -23.42 5.89
CA ASP A 266 0.28 -24.00 6.53
C ASP A 266 0.15 -25.52 6.79
N VAL A 267 -0.69 -26.17 6.02
CA VAL A 267 -0.86 -27.63 6.08
C VAL A 267 0.28 -28.39 5.42
N THR A 268 1.02 -27.73 4.49
CA THR A 268 2.20 -28.29 3.82
C THR A 268 3.48 -27.62 4.33
N ASN A 269 4.63 -28.24 4.06
CA ASN A 269 5.94 -27.64 4.40
C ASN A 269 6.20 -26.35 3.60
N GLU A 270 5.80 -26.32 2.35
CA GLU A 270 5.93 -25.14 1.47
C GLU A 270 5.10 -23.96 2.01
N GLY A 271 3.88 -24.23 2.50
CA GLY A 271 3.04 -23.19 3.12
C GLY A 271 3.63 -22.64 4.40
N LYS A 272 4.18 -23.52 5.27
CA LYS A 272 4.89 -23.11 6.50
C LYS A 272 6.12 -22.26 6.18
N GLU A 273 6.90 -22.68 5.19
CA GLU A 273 8.09 -21.95 4.72
C GLU A 273 7.69 -20.58 4.18
N LEU A 274 6.64 -20.49 3.37
CA LEU A 274 6.17 -19.21 2.83
C LEU A 274 5.74 -18.24 3.95
N ARG A 275 5.04 -18.72 5.00
CA ARG A 275 4.69 -17.87 6.15
C ARG A 275 5.91 -17.32 6.88
N ILE A 276 6.96 -18.13 7.05
CA ILE A 276 8.22 -17.68 7.65
C ILE A 276 8.91 -16.67 6.73
N LYS A 277 8.92 -16.93 5.41
CA LYS A 277 9.48 -16.00 4.42
C LYS A 277 8.77 -14.64 4.44
N GLN A 278 7.44 -14.60 4.57
CA GLN A 278 6.67 -13.37 4.69
C GLN A 278 7.09 -12.56 5.92
N GLN A 279 7.21 -13.20 7.08
CA GLN A 279 7.63 -12.54 8.32
C GLN A 279 9.06 -12.02 8.22
N TYR A 280 9.98 -12.86 7.73
CA TYR A 280 11.38 -12.46 7.54
C TYR A 280 11.51 -11.29 6.56
N PHE A 281 10.83 -11.36 5.40
CA PHE A 281 10.79 -10.29 4.40
C PHE A 281 10.32 -8.98 5.00
N PHE A 282 9.17 -9.00 5.65
CA PHE A 282 8.53 -7.83 6.25
C PHE A 282 9.41 -7.16 7.31
N ILE A 283 9.96 -7.94 8.24
CA ILE A 283 10.82 -7.43 9.30
C ILE A 283 12.13 -6.87 8.73
N SER A 284 12.76 -7.60 7.81
CA SER A 284 14.02 -7.19 7.20
C SER A 284 13.89 -5.92 6.35
N ALA A 285 12.81 -5.79 5.58
CA ALA A 285 12.55 -4.58 4.80
C ALA A 285 12.28 -3.37 5.70
N SER A 286 11.53 -3.57 6.78
CA SER A 286 11.19 -2.50 7.73
C SER A 286 12.36 -2.07 8.59
#